data_4d75c8bbb3753770d17a42d4b73e8902
#
_entry.id   4d75c8bbb3753770d17a42d4b73e8902
#
_cell.length_a   1.000
_cell.length_b   1.000
_cell.length_c   1.000
_cell.angle_alpha   90.00
_cell.angle_beta   90.00
_cell.angle_gamma   90.00
#
_symmetry.space_group_name_H-M   'P 1'
#
loop_
_entity.id
_entity.type
_entity.pdbx_description
1 polymer ?
#
loop_
_entity_poly.entity_id
_entity_poly.type
_entity_poly.pdbx_seq_one_letter_code
_entity_poly.pdbx_strand_id
1 'polypeptide(L)'
;MTTPEQRNRTRERYAYFRATKPILMVDFWNDGCLTQGCIAGGRKYFHVNARGDVEPCVFCHFASDNVKEKSLVEALNSPLFREFRSRQPFSENLFRNCPLIDHPEQGKEIALKFARYFTHEGAEEFFTELFPAIDAYSKAYGEIAEAAWKERMKRQDDKPLPAGKKVVGKHG
;
A
#
# COMPACT_ATOMS: atom_id res chain seq x y z
N MET A 1 15.74 4.61 0.94
CA MET A 1 14.91 3.64 0.15
C MET A 1 15.79 2.83 -0.77
N THR A 2 15.35 1.65 -1.22
CA THR A 2 16.00 0.90 -2.30
C THR A 2 15.94 1.69 -3.61
N THR A 3 16.90 1.47 -4.53
CA THR A 3 16.76 2.07 -5.88
C THR A 3 15.58 1.44 -6.64
N PRO A 4 15.05 2.11 -7.69
CA PRO A 4 14.01 1.54 -8.56
C PRO A 4 14.37 0.15 -9.12
N GLU A 5 15.61 -0.04 -9.55
CA GLU A 5 16.10 -1.32 -10.10
C GLU A 5 16.19 -2.40 -8.99
N GLN A 6 16.65 -2.03 -7.79
CA GLN A 6 16.68 -2.95 -6.65
C GLN A 6 15.26 -3.38 -6.27
N ARG A 7 14.30 -2.46 -6.25
CA ARG A 7 12.90 -2.77 -5.98
C ARG A 7 12.33 -3.76 -7.01
N ASN A 8 12.59 -3.54 -8.29
CA ASN A 8 12.14 -4.46 -9.34
C ASN A 8 12.75 -5.86 -9.18
N ARG A 9 14.05 -5.95 -8.90
CA ARG A 9 14.72 -7.23 -8.63
C ARG A 9 14.14 -7.93 -7.38
N THR A 10 13.83 -7.17 -6.33
CA THR A 10 13.22 -7.71 -5.11
C THR A 10 11.85 -8.33 -5.43
N ARG A 11 11.02 -7.66 -6.22
CA ARG A 11 9.72 -8.17 -6.68
C ARG A 11 9.86 -9.52 -7.39
N GLU A 12 10.82 -9.65 -8.31
CA GLU A 12 11.07 -10.89 -9.05
C GLU A 12 11.58 -12.01 -8.13
N ARG A 13 12.49 -11.68 -7.20
CA ARG A 13 13.01 -12.65 -6.23
C ARG A 13 11.93 -13.14 -5.26
N TYR A 14 11.03 -12.27 -4.82
CA TYR A 14 9.90 -12.67 -3.97
C TYR A 14 8.94 -13.58 -4.72
N ALA A 15 8.63 -13.31 -5.97
CA ALA A 15 7.82 -14.21 -6.79
C ALA A 15 8.45 -15.62 -6.90
N TYR A 16 9.76 -15.70 -7.13
CA TYR A 16 10.50 -16.96 -7.14
C TYR A 16 10.45 -17.68 -5.79
N PHE A 17 10.74 -17.00 -4.68
CA PHE A 17 10.75 -17.64 -3.36
C PHE A 17 9.37 -18.11 -2.94
N ARG A 18 8.31 -17.35 -3.20
CA ARG A 18 6.93 -17.78 -2.94
C ARG A 18 6.54 -19.04 -3.71
N ALA A 19 7.04 -19.19 -4.93
CA ALA A 19 6.76 -20.36 -5.75
C ALA A 19 7.56 -21.60 -5.33
N THR A 20 8.73 -21.43 -4.69
CA THR A 20 9.70 -22.52 -4.46
C THR A 20 9.96 -22.83 -2.99
N LYS A 21 9.55 -21.97 -2.06
CA LYS A 21 9.82 -22.13 -0.63
C LYS A 21 8.53 -22.12 0.19
N PRO A 22 8.38 -22.97 1.21
CA PRO A 22 7.22 -23.01 2.10
C PRO A 22 7.32 -21.91 3.16
N ILE A 23 7.40 -20.64 2.74
CA ILE A 23 7.53 -19.47 3.62
C ILE A 23 6.51 -18.43 3.26
N LEU A 24 5.86 -17.84 4.27
CA LEU A 24 5.05 -16.65 4.09
C LEU A 24 5.95 -15.45 3.91
N MET A 25 5.79 -14.75 2.78
CA MET A 25 6.48 -13.51 2.48
C MET A 25 5.46 -12.41 2.19
N VAL A 26 5.58 -11.27 2.87
CA VAL A 26 4.73 -10.09 2.68
C VAL A 26 5.61 -8.92 2.26
N ASP A 27 5.21 -8.25 1.19
CA ASP A 27 5.87 -7.04 0.70
C ASP A 27 4.81 -6.00 0.33
N PHE A 28 4.62 -5.03 1.20
CA PHE A 28 3.59 -3.99 1.04
C PHE A 28 3.66 -3.25 -0.31
N TRP A 29 4.86 -3.11 -0.86
CA TRP A 29 5.09 -2.34 -2.08
C TRP A 29 5.02 -3.15 -3.36
N ASN A 30 5.27 -4.46 -3.28
CA ASN A 30 5.34 -5.30 -4.47
C ASN A 30 4.23 -6.36 -4.55
N ASP A 31 3.37 -6.47 -3.53
CA ASP A 31 2.29 -7.47 -3.48
C ASP A 31 1.00 -7.06 -4.21
N GLY A 32 1.00 -5.94 -4.92
CA GLY A 32 -0.20 -5.42 -5.57
C GLY A 32 -0.94 -6.43 -6.44
N CYS A 33 -0.21 -7.28 -7.18
CA CYS A 33 -0.82 -8.36 -7.98
C CYS A 33 -1.50 -9.43 -7.12
N LEU A 34 -0.94 -9.76 -5.95
CA LEU A 34 -1.50 -10.76 -5.04
C LEU A 34 -2.74 -10.24 -4.30
N THR A 35 -2.73 -8.96 -3.99
CA THR A 35 -3.74 -8.31 -3.17
C THR A 35 -4.74 -7.48 -3.98
N GLN A 36 -4.54 -7.39 -5.31
CA GLN A 36 -5.34 -6.59 -6.21
C GLN A 36 -5.32 -5.08 -5.83
N GLY A 37 -4.13 -4.55 -5.65
CA GLY A 37 -3.89 -3.18 -5.21
C GLY A 37 -3.33 -3.10 -3.78
N CYS A 38 -3.31 -1.91 -3.19
CA CYS A 38 -2.83 -1.70 -1.82
C CYS A 38 -3.78 -2.35 -0.80
N ILE A 39 -3.22 -2.97 0.24
CA ILE A 39 -4.02 -3.59 1.32
C ILE A 39 -4.52 -2.58 2.36
N ALA A 40 -3.93 -1.40 2.41
CA ALA A 40 -4.13 -0.38 3.43
C ALA A 40 -5.51 0.29 3.39
N GLY A 41 -5.71 1.27 4.27
CA GLY A 41 -6.95 2.06 4.36
C GLY A 41 -8.16 1.26 4.80
N GLY A 42 -7.96 0.21 5.60
CA GLY A 42 -9.05 -0.65 6.08
C GLY A 42 -9.64 -1.57 5.02
N ARG A 43 -9.02 -1.73 3.85
CA ARG A 43 -9.46 -2.69 2.84
C ARG A 43 -9.16 -4.13 3.26
N LYS A 44 -7.94 -4.40 3.68
CA LYS A 44 -7.47 -5.68 4.25
C LYS A 44 -6.58 -5.47 5.47
N TYR A 45 -6.11 -4.25 5.69
CA TYR A 45 -5.18 -3.88 6.72
C TYR A 45 -5.34 -2.40 7.08
N PHE A 46 -5.07 -2.07 8.31
CA PHE A 46 -4.88 -0.74 8.88
C PHE A 46 -3.90 -0.85 10.06
N HIS A 47 -3.44 0.27 10.57
CA HIS A 47 -2.52 0.32 11.70
C HIS A 47 -3.13 1.09 12.87
N VAL A 48 -2.88 0.63 14.08
CA VAL A 48 -3.13 1.39 15.32
C VAL A 48 -1.79 1.55 16.00
N ASN A 49 -1.34 2.79 16.15
CA ASN A 49 -0.06 3.06 16.79
C ASN A 49 -0.16 2.99 18.33
N ALA A 50 0.98 3.11 19.02
CA ALA A 50 1.05 3.00 20.49
C ALA A 50 0.25 4.09 21.24
N ARG A 51 -0.09 5.20 20.59
CA ARG A 51 -0.94 6.27 21.16
C ARG A 51 -2.42 6.02 20.92
N GLY A 52 -2.77 5.04 20.10
CA GLY A 52 -4.14 4.69 19.75
C GLY A 52 -4.66 5.37 18.48
N ASP A 53 -3.81 6.08 17.73
CA ASP A 53 -4.20 6.70 16.47
C ASP A 53 -4.46 5.63 15.41
N VAL A 54 -5.57 5.76 14.68
CA VAL A 54 -5.96 4.82 13.62
C VAL A 54 -5.44 5.34 12.29
N GLU A 55 -4.39 4.71 11.79
CA GLU A 55 -3.65 5.10 10.59
C GLU A 55 -4.00 4.18 9.42
N PRO A 56 -4.09 4.68 8.18
CA PRO A 56 -4.36 3.82 7.02
C PRO A 56 -3.35 2.69 6.83
N CYS A 57 -2.08 2.92 7.19
CA CYS A 57 -0.97 1.97 7.07
C CYS A 57 0.11 2.34 8.09
N VAL A 58 0.95 1.40 8.48
CA VAL A 58 2.13 1.65 9.34
C VAL A 58 3.09 2.72 8.79
N PHE A 59 3.05 2.97 7.48
CA PHE A 59 3.83 4.01 6.82
C PHE A 59 3.06 5.33 6.64
N CYS A 60 1.79 5.39 7.01
CA CYS A 60 0.94 6.58 6.95
C CYS A 60 0.90 7.23 8.33
N HIS A 61 1.79 8.17 8.58
CA HIS A 61 1.88 8.87 9.86
C HIS A 61 0.88 10.03 9.96
N PHE A 62 -0.38 9.74 9.62
CA PHE A 62 -1.51 10.67 9.72
C PHE A 62 -2.80 9.91 10.04
N ALA A 63 -3.68 10.55 10.78
CA ALA A 63 -4.93 9.95 11.23
C ALA A 63 -6.07 10.99 11.28
N SER A 64 -7.29 10.49 11.38
CA SER A 64 -8.48 11.30 11.69
C SER A 64 -9.12 10.92 13.02
N ASP A 65 -8.81 9.74 13.56
CA ASP A 65 -9.48 9.16 14.72
C ASP A 65 -8.51 8.37 15.62
N ASN A 66 -8.91 8.25 16.90
CA ASN A 66 -8.15 7.53 17.92
C ASN A 66 -9.08 6.52 18.63
N VAL A 67 -8.60 5.32 18.93
CA VAL A 67 -9.38 4.25 19.58
C VAL A 67 -9.79 4.56 21.01
N LYS A 68 -9.22 5.59 21.64
CA LYS A 68 -9.62 6.09 22.95
C LYS A 68 -10.89 6.95 22.88
N GLU A 69 -11.22 7.48 21.70
CA GLU A 69 -12.31 8.43 21.48
C GLU A 69 -13.46 7.80 20.67
N LYS A 70 -13.14 6.86 19.77
CA LYS A 70 -14.10 6.23 18.87
C LYS A 70 -13.88 4.73 18.76
N SER A 71 -14.93 4.01 18.43
CA SER A 71 -14.81 2.61 18.06
C SER A 71 -14.03 2.42 16.75
N LEU A 72 -13.40 1.26 16.58
CA LEU A 72 -12.72 0.91 15.32
C LEU A 72 -13.65 0.97 14.12
N VAL A 73 -14.91 0.59 14.29
CA VAL A 73 -15.91 0.64 13.19
C VAL A 73 -16.15 2.09 12.73
N GLU A 74 -16.28 3.02 13.66
CA GLU A 74 -16.43 4.45 13.35
C GLU A 74 -15.18 5.00 12.69
N ALA A 75 -13.99 4.72 13.23
CA ALA A 75 -12.72 5.16 12.67
C ALA A 75 -12.52 4.64 11.25
N LEU A 76 -12.77 3.36 10.98
CA LEU A 76 -12.68 2.76 9.65
C LEU A 76 -13.75 3.27 8.67
N ASN A 77 -14.80 3.91 9.16
CA ASN A 77 -15.82 4.58 8.36
C ASN A 77 -15.65 6.10 8.28
N SER A 78 -14.53 6.63 8.79
CA SER A 78 -14.19 8.06 8.66
C SER A 78 -14.03 8.49 7.20
N PRO A 79 -14.13 9.79 6.90
CA PRO A 79 -13.85 10.32 5.58
C PRO A 79 -12.47 9.91 5.04
N LEU A 80 -11.44 9.90 5.89
CA LEU A 80 -10.08 9.48 5.53
C LEU A 80 -10.06 8.04 4.98
N PHE A 81 -10.62 7.09 5.72
CA PHE A 81 -10.63 5.68 5.34
C PHE A 81 -11.54 5.39 4.14
N ARG A 82 -12.67 6.08 4.03
CA ARG A 82 -13.55 5.98 2.86
C ARG A 82 -12.85 6.48 1.61
N GLU A 83 -12.21 7.62 1.67
CA GLU A 83 -11.47 8.19 0.54
C GLU A 83 -10.31 7.28 0.12
N PHE A 84 -9.54 6.78 1.10
CA PHE A 84 -8.45 5.86 0.81
C PHE A 84 -8.93 4.60 0.08
N ARG A 85 -10.08 4.05 0.47
CA ARG A 85 -10.66 2.87 -0.18
C ARG A 85 -11.27 3.16 -1.53
N SER A 86 -11.91 4.33 -1.70
CA SER A 86 -12.60 4.67 -2.95
C SER A 86 -11.64 4.83 -4.15
N ARG A 87 -10.38 5.18 -3.87
CA ARG A 87 -9.34 5.35 -4.91
C ARG A 87 -8.65 4.03 -5.28
N GLN A 88 -8.97 2.94 -4.64
CA GLN A 88 -8.29 1.67 -4.92
C GLN A 88 -8.92 0.92 -6.10
N PRO A 89 -8.07 0.32 -6.95
CA PRO A 89 -6.61 0.40 -6.96
C PRO A 89 -6.13 1.78 -7.39
N PHE A 90 -5.04 2.28 -6.80
CA PHE A 90 -4.47 3.60 -7.14
C PHE A 90 -3.90 3.66 -8.57
N SER A 91 -3.75 2.51 -9.22
CA SER A 91 -3.28 2.35 -10.59
C SER A 91 -3.77 1.03 -11.17
N GLU A 92 -4.00 0.98 -12.47
CA GLU A 92 -4.21 -0.26 -13.22
C GLU A 92 -2.95 -1.13 -13.22
N ASN A 93 -1.79 -0.51 -13.19
CA ASN A 93 -0.52 -1.20 -13.03
C ASN A 93 -0.29 -1.59 -11.57
N LEU A 94 -0.59 -2.84 -11.24
CA LEU A 94 -0.50 -3.37 -9.87
C LEU A 94 0.94 -3.54 -9.34
N PHE A 95 1.97 -3.24 -10.15
CA PHE A 95 3.34 -3.07 -9.66
C PHE A 95 3.56 -1.69 -9.01
N ARG A 96 2.58 -0.79 -9.16
CA ARG A 96 2.55 0.56 -8.59
C ARG A 96 1.30 0.70 -7.72
N ASN A 97 1.28 0.05 -6.58
CA ASN A 97 0.09 -0.05 -5.73
C ASN A 97 0.08 0.88 -4.50
N CYS A 98 1.20 1.54 -4.18
CA CYS A 98 1.31 2.34 -2.97
C CYS A 98 1.00 3.82 -3.25
N PRO A 99 0.02 4.44 -2.55
CA PRO A 99 -0.28 5.85 -2.74
C PRO A 99 0.81 6.79 -2.21
N LEU A 100 1.71 6.31 -1.33
CA LEU A 100 2.76 7.17 -0.79
C LEU A 100 3.98 7.26 -1.70
N ILE A 101 4.42 6.14 -2.27
CA ILE A 101 5.68 6.11 -3.02
C ILE A 101 5.51 5.87 -4.52
N ASP A 102 4.35 5.37 -4.96
CA ASP A 102 4.06 5.13 -6.38
C ASP A 102 3.16 6.22 -6.99
N HIS A 103 2.34 6.85 -6.16
CA HIS A 103 1.39 7.90 -6.54
C HIS A 103 1.38 9.01 -5.47
N PRO A 104 2.56 9.65 -5.19
CA PRO A 104 2.72 10.54 -4.04
C PRO A 104 1.76 11.72 -4.04
N GLU A 105 1.34 12.22 -5.21
CA GLU A 105 0.31 13.27 -5.32
C GLU A 105 -1.03 12.81 -4.74
N GLN A 106 -1.45 11.56 -5.01
CA GLN A 106 -2.68 11.01 -4.44
C GLN A 106 -2.58 10.83 -2.93
N GLY A 107 -1.44 10.32 -2.44
CA GLY A 107 -1.18 10.18 -1.01
C GLY A 107 -1.18 11.51 -0.29
N LYS A 108 -0.54 12.53 -0.87
CA LYS A 108 -0.52 13.91 -0.36
C LYS A 108 -1.93 14.51 -0.31
N GLU A 109 -2.69 14.36 -1.37
CA GLU A 109 -4.06 14.87 -1.42
C GLU A 109 -4.94 14.22 -0.34
N ILE A 110 -4.86 12.90 -0.17
CA ILE A 110 -5.60 12.18 0.87
C ILE A 110 -5.19 12.69 2.26
N ALA A 111 -3.90 12.76 2.55
CA ALA A 111 -3.40 13.21 3.84
C ALA A 111 -3.86 14.64 4.16
N LEU A 112 -3.65 15.59 3.24
CA LEU A 112 -3.92 17.00 3.50
C LEU A 112 -5.42 17.35 3.53
N LYS A 113 -6.28 16.60 2.82
CA LYS A 113 -7.72 16.90 2.77
C LYS A 113 -8.55 16.13 3.79
N PHE A 114 -8.12 14.93 4.19
CA PHE A 114 -8.97 14.01 4.95
C PHE A 114 -8.39 13.61 6.30
N ALA A 115 -7.08 13.76 6.55
CA ALA A 115 -6.53 13.58 7.89
C ALA A 115 -6.84 14.80 8.76
N ARG A 116 -7.01 14.58 10.06
CA ARG A 116 -7.19 15.65 11.04
C ARG A 116 -5.85 16.12 11.63
N TYR A 117 -4.89 15.22 11.70
CA TYR A 117 -3.57 15.49 12.29
C TYR A 117 -2.52 14.50 11.80
N PHE A 118 -1.27 14.91 11.89
CA PHE A 118 -0.12 14.05 11.77
C PHE A 118 0.19 13.38 13.11
N THR A 119 0.61 12.11 13.08
CA THR A 119 0.68 11.27 14.27
C THR A 119 2.01 11.34 15.01
N HIS A 120 3.00 12.07 14.50
CA HIS A 120 4.23 12.42 15.20
C HIS A 120 4.84 13.70 14.62
N GLU A 121 5.75 14.32 15.36
CA GLU A 121 6.51 15.49 14.94
C GLU A 121 7.30 15.19 13.66
N GLY A 122 7.29 16.11 12.71
CA GLY A 122 7.97 16.00 11.42
C GLY A 122 7.29 15.08 10.40
N ALA A 123 6.16 14.45 10.71
CA ALA A 123 5.49 13.57 9.75
C ALA A 123 4.98 14.29 8.49
N GLU A 124 4.67 15.58 8.60
CA GLU A 124 4.28 16.45 7.49
C GLU A 124 5.43 16.71 6.49
N GLU A 125 6.69 16.57 6.92
CA GLU A 125 7.87 16.74 6.06
C GLU A 125 7.87 15.74 4.88
N PHE A 126 7.21 14.60 5.05
CA PHE A 126 7.00 13.63 3.97
C PHE A 126 6.30 14.28 2.77
N PHE A 127 5.36 15.20 3.01
CA PHE A 127 4.57 15.86 1.97
C PHE A 127 5.09 17.25 1.59
N THR A 128 6.15 17.71 2.20
CA THR A 128 6.80 19.00 1.95
C THR A 128 8.26 18.81 1.54
N GLU A 129 9.16 18.67 2.48
CA GLU A 129 10.61 18.63 2.23
C GLU A 129 11.05 17.37 1.46
N LEU A 130 10.49 16.21 1.80
CA LEU A 130 10.84 14.94 1.16
C LEU A 130 10.08 14.70 -0.15
N PHE A 131 8.99 15.44 -0.38
CA PHE A 131 8.10 15.21 -1.50
C PHE A 131 8.80 15.24 -2.87
N PRO A 132 9.70 16.19 -3.19
CA PRO A 132 10.39 16.19 -4.49
C PRO A 132 11.22 14.93 -4.74
N ALA A 133 11.87 14.40 -3.69
CA ALA A 133 12.65 13.17 -3.80
C ALA A 133 11.77 11.93 -4.00
N ILE A 134 10.62 11.88 -3.34
CA ILE A 134 9.64 10.80 -3.46
C ILE A 134 8.99 10.83 -4.84
N ASP A 135 8.63 12.01 -5.35
CA ASP A 135 8.07 12.18 -6.69
C ASP A 135 9.08 11.76 -7.78
N ALA A 136 10.35 12.16 -7.65
CA ALA A 136 11.41 11.72 -8.54
C ALA A 136 11.59 10.19 -8.52
N TYR A 137 11.55 9.58 -7.33
CA TYR A 137 11.58 8.12 -7.18
C TYR A 137 10.37 7.45 -7.85
N SER A 138 9.17 7.97 -7.63
CA SER A 138 7.92 7.47 -8.22
C SER A 138 7.99 7.46 -9.75
N LYS A 139 8.52 8.53 -10.35
CA LYS A 139 8.70 8.64 -11.80
C LYS A 139 9.71 7.62 -12.32
N ALA A 140 10.89 7.55 -11.71
CA ALA A 140 11.93 6.61 -12.11
C ALA A 140 11.50 5.14 -11.96
N TYR A 141 10.84 4.78 -10.86
CA TYR A 141 10.28 3.44 -10.69
C TYR A 141 9.12 3.20 -11.66
N GLY A 142 8.32 4.22 -11.96
CA GLY A 142 7.21 4.18 -12.90
C GLY A 142 7.62 3.66 -14.27
N GLU A 143 8.72 4.14 -14.82
CA GLU A 143 9.26 3.71 -16.12
C GLU A 143 9.57 2.21 -16.12
N ILE A 144 10.26 1.72 -15.08
CA ILE A 144 10.60 0.31 -14.91
C ILE A 144 9.34 -0.55 -14.73
N ALA A 145 8.43 -0.09 -13.88
CA ALA A 145 7.21 -0.82 -13.57
C ALA A 145 6.27 -0.92 -14.77
N GLU A 146 6.16 0.14 -15.60
CA GLU A 146 5.34 0.12 -16.81
C GLU A 146 5.91 -0.85 -17.86
N ALA A 147 7.21 -0.88 -18.05
CA ALA A 147 7.85 -1.83 -18.95
C ALA A 147 7.61 -3.27 -18.51
N ALA A 148 7.82 -3.55 -17.22
CA ALA A 148 7.61 -4.87 -16.63
C ALA A 148 6.13 -5.29 -16.66
N TRP A 149 5.20 -4.35 -16.45
CA TRP A 149 3.76 -4.60 -16.51
C TRP A 149 3.30 -4.97 -17.93
N LYS A 150 3.73 -4.20 -18.93
CA LYS A 150 3.44 -4.49 -20.34
C LYS A 150 3.94 -5.88 -20.75
N GLU A 151 5.15 -6.26 -20.29
CA GLU A 151 5.70 -7.58 -20.57
C GLU A 151 4.89 -8.70 -19.90
N ARG A 152 4.43 -8.48 -18.65
CA ARG A 152 3.55 -9.40 -17.95
C ARG A 152 2.23 -9.62 -18.71
N MET A 153 1.60 -8.53 -19.15
CA MET A 153 0.33 -8.59 -19.89
C MET A 153 0.45 -9.35 -21.20
N LYS A 154 1.59 -9.22 -21.92
CA LYS A 154 1.87 -9.98 -23.15
C LYS A 154 2.00 -11.48 -22.91
N ARG A 155 2.53 -11.91 -21.77
CA ARG A 155 2.76 -13.33 -21.47
C ARG A 155 1.49 -14.11 -21.15
N GLN A 156 0.31 -13.47 -21.07
CA GLN A 156 -0.95 -14.08 -20.61
C GLN A 156 -0.83 -14.80 -19.25
N ASP A 157 0.18 -14.44 -18.45
CA ASP A 157 0.35 -14.94 -17.08
C ASP A 157 -0.70 -14.38 -16.11
N ASP A 158 -1.76 -13.76 -16.65
CA ASP A 158 -2.88 -13.12 -15.95
C ASP A 158 -3.99 -14.09 -15.57
N LYS A 159 -3.69 -15.35 -15.37
CA LYS A 159 -4.59 -16.11 -14.48
C LYS A 159 -4.45 -15.47 -13.10
N PRO A 160 -5.52 -14.87 -12.54
CA PRO A 160 -5.48 -14.42 -11.16
C PRO A 160 -4.98 -15.61 -10.35
N LEU A 161 -3.94 -15.39 -9.54
CA LEU A 161 -3.49 -16.42 -8.58
C LEU A 161 -4.75 -16.90 -7.87
N PRO A 162 -5.02 -18.21 -7.77
CA PRO A 162 -6.26 -18.71 -7.22
C PRO A 162 -6.47 -18.04 -5.88
N ALA A 163 -7.60 -17.35 -5.72
CA ALA A 163 -8.00 -16.73 -4.47
C ALA A 163 -7.79 -17.79 -3.40
N GLY A 164 -6.94 -17.48 -2.41
CA GLY A 164 -6.46 -18.45 -1.45
C GLY A 164 -7.61 -19.32 -0.98
N LYS A 165 -7.48 -20.63 -1.11
CA LYS A 165 -8.47 -21.60 -0.66
C LYS A 165 -8.83 -21.17 0.77
N LYS A 166 -10.12 -20.89 1.01
CA LYS A 166 -10.63 -20.70 2.37
C LYS A 166 -10.13 -21.91 3.17
N VAL A 167 -9.22 -21.67 4.09
CA VAL A 167 -8.89 -22.66 5.11
C VAL A 167 -10.14 -22.73 5.98
N VAL A 168 -11.03 -23.66 5.65
CA VAL A 168 -12.13 -24.02 6.51
C VAL A 168 -11.48 -24.74 7.67
N GLY A 169 -11.23 -24.02 8.76
CA GLY A 169 -10.86 -24.60 10.03
C GLY A 169 -11.99 -25.52 10.48
N LYS A 170 -11.79 -26.82 10.38
CA LYS A 170 -12.59 -27.78 11.14
C LYS A 170 -12.15 -27.62 12.59
N HIS A 171 -12.91 -26.86 13.33
CA HIS A 171 -12.90 -27.01 14.78
C HIS A 171 -13.72 -28.26 15.11
N GLY A 172 -13.00 -29.33 15.52
CA GLY A 172 -13.51 -30.44 16.26
C GLY A 172 -13.33 -30.15 17.75
#